data_a56e40aee3d27fcdea4a06a3b11682f8
#
_entry.id   a56e40aee3d27fcdea4a06a3b11682f8
#
_cell.length_a   1.000
_cell.length_b   1.000
_cell.length_c   1.000
_cell.angle_alpha   90.00
_cell.angle_beta   90.00
_cell.angle_gamma   90.00
#
_symmetry.space_group_name_H-M   'P 1'
#
loop_
_entity.id
_entity.type
_entity.pdbx_description
1 polymer ?
#
loop_
_entity_poly.entity_id
_entity_poly.type
_entity_poly.pdbx_seq_one_letter_code
_entity_poly.pdbx_strand_id
1 'polypeptide(L)'
;MVSASNVEAPRRQAILAAALTCFLRSGVTGTTIDAIHRESGASVGSIYHFFGSKEGVAAELYLDTLRDYFDTYLAALRSSRSSRAGIQGSVRAHLDWVVTHEARAKYLFHCQEFEVIEESLPAIARLREQFYHQANAWLAPHVEHGRIKSLSPRLCQALWMGPSIEYARLWLARSGDRFNILDAQTALARAAWDSVKGRAAR
;
A
#
# COMPACT_ATOMS: atom_id res chain seq x y z
N MET A 1 5.30 -36.49 -6.51
CA MET A 1 4.24 -35.93 -5.65
C MET A 1 4.47 -34.43 -5.57
N VAL A 2 3.64 -33.62 -6.26
CA VAL A 2 3.66 -32.15 -6.13
C VAL A 2 3.14 -31.85 -4.73
N SER A 3 3.93 -31.14 -3.91
CA SER A 3 3.59 -30.83 -2.51
C SER A 3 2.27 -30.02 -2.46
N ALA A 4 1.35 -30.36 -1.56
CA ALA A 4 0.07 -29.69 -1.37
C ALA A 4 0.24 -28.16 -1.23
N SER A 5 1.31 -27.70 -0.59
CA SER A 5 1.65 -26.29 -0.45
C SER A 5 1.86 -25.54 -1.77
N ASN A 6 2.22 -26.24 -2.86
CA ASN A 6 2.48 -25.59 -4.16
C ASN A 6 1.18 -25.33 -4.96
N VAL A 7 0.03 -25.91 -4.56
CA VAL A 7 -1.28 -25.71 -5.18
C VAL A 7 -2.14 -24.74 -4.34
N GLU A 8 -1.89 -24.66 -3.06
CA GLU A 8 -2.65 -23.79 -2.13
C GLU A 8 -2.39 -22.30 -2.34
N ALA A 9 -1.12 -21.90 -2.52
CA ALA A 9 -0.76 -20.50 -2.72
C ALA A 9 -1.40 -19.88 -3.99
N PRO A 10 -1.34 -20.50 -5.17
CA PRO A 10 -2.03 -19.98 -6.36
C PRO A 10 -3.56 -19.88 -6.19
N ARG A 11 -4.18 -20.87 -5.52
CA ARG A 11 -5.63 -20.86 -5.26
C ARG A 11 -6.02 -19.73 -4.31
N ARG A 12 -5.25 -19.50 -3.23
CA ARG A 12 -5.44 -18.41 -2.31
C ARG A 12 -5.34 -17.05 -3.02
N GLN A 13 -4.35 -16.85 -3.88
CA GLN A 13 -4.19 -15.64 -4.66
C GLN A 13 -5.34 -15.43 -5.68
N ALA A 14 -5.83 -16.49 -6.32
CA ALA A 14 -6.98 -16.41 -7.22
C ALA A 14 -8.24 -15.91 -6.48
N ILE A 15 -8.47 -16.41 -5.26
CA ILE A 15 -9.60 -15.95 -4.43
C ILE A 15 -9.45 -14.47 -4.07
N LEU A 16 -8.26 -14.03 -3.66
CA LEU A 16 -7.99 -12.61 -3.31
C LEU A 16 -8.16 -11.69 -4.53
N ALA A 17 -7.72 -12.11 -5.72
CA ALA A 17 -7.89 -11.34 -6.96
C ALA A 17 -9.38 -11.20 -7.33
N ALA A 18 -10.15 -12.29 -7.25
CA ALA A 18 -11.59 -12.28 -7.47
C ALA A 18 -12.33 -11.40 -6.43
N ALA A 19 -11.94 -11.53 -5.16
CA ALA A 19 -12.49 -10.70 -4.08
C ALA A 19 -12.25 -9.21 -4.33
N LEU A 20 -11.06 -8.81 -4.77
CA LEU A 20 -10.74 -7.44 -5.14
C LEU A 20 -11.72 -6.90 -6.19
N THR A 21 -11.96 -7.66 -7.26
CA THR A 21 -12.93 -7.32 -8.31
C THR A 21 -14.34 -7.12 -7.73
N CYS A 22 -14.79 -8.06 -6.90
CA CYS A 22 -16.11 -8.00 -6.27
C CYS A 22 -16.24 -6.81 -5.31
N PHE A 23 -15.23 -6.57 -4.47
CA PHE A 23 -15.24 -5.48 -3.48
C PHE A 23 -15.20 -4.10 -4.15
N LEU A 24 -14.46 -3.94 -5.23
CA LEU A 24 -14.45 -2.67 -5.99
C LEU A 24 -15.78 -2.40 -6.68
N ARG A 25 -16.53 -3.43 -7.05
CA ARG A 25 -17.84 -3.30 -7.71
C ARG A 25 -18.98 -3.01 -6.74
N SER A 26 -18.99 -3.65 -5.58
CA SER A 26 -20.17 -3.71 -4.69
C SER A 26 -19.86 -3.35 -3.23
N GLY A 27 -18.62 -2.96 -2.91
CA GLY A 27 -18.15 -2.84 -1.53
C GLY A 27 -18.03 -4.20 -0.82
N VAL A 28 -17.39 -4.23 0.35
CA VAL A 28 -17.29 -5.45 1.16
C VAL A 28 -18.68 -5.88 1.64
N THR A 29 -19.48 -4.95 2.13
CA THR A 29 -20.84 -5.22 2.63
C THR A 29 -21.75 -5.81 1.57
N GLY A 30 -21.74 -5.25 0.35
CA GLY A 30 -22.59 -5.69 -0.76
C GLY A 30 -22.11 -6.97 -1.47
N THR A 31 -20.90 -7.45 -1.18
CA THR A 31 -20.35 -8.66 -1.78
C THR A 31 -20.78 -9.91 -1.00
N THR A 32 -20.98 -11.03 -1.69
CA THR A 32 -21.28 -12.34 -1.09
C THR A 32 -20.16 -13.34 -1.37
N ILE A 33 -20.04 -14.38 -0.54
CA ILE A 33 -19.12 -15.52 -0.79
C ILE A 33 -19.41 -16.18 -2.15
N ASP A 34 -20.69 -16.28 -2.51
CA ASP A 34 -21.14 -16.80 -3.80
C ASP A 34 -20.64 -15.97 -5.00
N ALA A 35 -20.57 -14.64 -4.85
CA ALA A 35 -19.99 -13.78 -5.88
C ALA A 35 -18.48 -14.04 -6.05
N ILE A 36 -17.76 -14.18 -4.93
CA ILE A 36 -16.33 -14.50 -4.94
C ILE A 36 -16.09 -15.92 -5.51
N HIS A 37 -16.92 -16.89 -5.15
CA HIS A 37 -16.88 -18.26 -5.71
C HIS A 37 -17.00 -18.24 -7.25
N ARG A 38 -18.02 -17.57 -7.77
CA ARG A 38 -18.25 -17.46 -9.23
C ARG A 38 -17.11 -16.75 -9.96
N GLU A 39 -16.57 -15.69 -9.37
CA GLU A 39 -15.48 -14.91 -9.96
C GLU A 39 -14.14 -15.67 -9.92
N SER A 40 -13.86 -16.40 -8.83
CA SER A 40 -12.57 -17.10 -8.63
C SER A 40 -12.53 -18.52 -9.20
N GLY A 41 -13.68 -19.16 -9.41
CA GLY A 41 -13.79 -20.59 -9.68
C GLY A 41 -13.41 -21.50 -8.50
N ALA A 42 -13.04 -20.94 -7.35
CA ALA A 42 -12.74 -21.71 -6.15
C ALA A 42 -14.03 -22.18 -5.47
N SER A 43 -14.04 -23.39 -4.89
CA SER A 43 -15.21 -23.85 -4.15
C SER A 43 -15.48 -22.99 -2.90
N VAL A 44 -16.74 -22.85 -2.51
CA VAL A 44 -17.17 -22.17 -1.30
C VAL A 44 -16.43 -22.72 -0.06
N GLY A 45 -16.27 -24.06 0.02
CA GLY A 45 -15.51 -24.71 1.09
C GLY A 45 -14.04 -24.28 1.12
N SER A 46 -13.39 -24.07 -0.05
CA SER A 46 -12.02 -23.54 -0.10
C SER A 46 -11.95 -22.11 0.41
N ILE A 47 -12.92 -21.27 0.07
CA ILE A 47 -12.94 -19.88 0.53
C ILE A 47 -13.02 -19.82 2.07
N TYR A 48 -13.96 -20.59 2.65
CA TYR A 48 -14.07 -20.68 4.11
C TYR A 48 -12.85 -21.31 4.78
N HIS A 49 -12.25 -22.31 4.13
CA HIS A 49 -11.02 -22.93 4.65
C HIS A 49 -9.86 -21.96 4.77
N PHE A 50 -9.65 -21.10 3.76
CA PHE A 50 -8.53 -20.14 3.77
C PHE A 50 -8.78 -18.89 4.60
N PHE A 51 -10.03 -18.43 4.68
CA PHE A 51 -10.33 -17.08 5.16
C PHE A 51 -11.40 -17.02 6.27
N GLY A 52 -12.10 -18.11 6.55
CA GLY A 52 -13.12 -18.20 7.58
C GLY A 52 -14.42 -17.46 7.27
N SER A 53 -14.36 -16.27 6.68
CA SER A 53 -15.53 -15.44 6.35
C SER A 53 -15.23 -14.51 5.17
N LYS A 54 -16.23 -13.81 4.66
CA LYS A 54 -16.08 -12.76 3.66
C LYS A 54 -15.21 -11.60 4.19
N GLU A 55 -15.45 -11.23 5.42
CA GLU A 55 -14.68 -10.21 6.13
C GLU A 55 -13.21 -10.65 6.29
N GLY A 56 -12.98 -11.95 6.56
CA GLY A 56 -11.64 -12.54 6.58
C GLY A 56 -10.93 -12.45 5.22
N VAL A 57 -11.66 -12.63 4.11
CA VAL A 57 -11.13 -12.37 2.76
C VAL A 57 -10.74 -10.90 2.60
N ALA A 58 -11.60 -9.98 3.04
CA ALA A 58 -11.34 -8.54 2.96
C ALA A 58 -10.11 -8.14 3.78
N ALA A 59 -10.02 -8.62 5.02
CA ALA A 59 -8.90 -8.35 5.89
C ALA A 59 -7.56 -8.85 5.33
N GLU A 60 -7.55 -10.07 4.81
CA GLU A 60 -6.33 -10.65 4.24
C GLU A 60 -5.93 -9.96 2.94
N LEU A 61 -6.90 -9.56 2.10
CA LEU A 61 -6.64 -8.74 0.92
C LEU A 61 -6.04 -7.38 1.28
N TYR A 62 -6.55 -6.75 2.34
CA TYR A 62 -6.02 -5.49 2.85
C TYR A 62 -4.58 -5.64 3.33
N LEU A 63 -4.30 -6.65 4.14
CA LEU A 63 -2.96 -6.94 4.66
C LEU A 63 -1.97 -7.28 3.54
N ASP A 64 -2.38 -8.09 2.57
CA ASP A 64 -1.55 -8.45 1.40
C ASP A 64 -1.20 -7.21 0.56
N THR A 65 -2.20 -6.37 0.31
CA THR A 65 -2.03 -5.12 -0.42
C THR A 65 -1.12 -4.13 0.32
N LEU A 66 -1.30 -4.01 1.63
CA LEU A 66 -0.51 -3.11 2.47
C LEU A 66 0.95 -3.56 2.58
N ARG A 67 1.21 -4.88 2.66
CA ARG A 67 2.59 -5.45 2.64
C ARG A 67 3.28 -5.10 1.33
N ASP A 68 2.66 -5.41 0.19
CA ASP A 68 3.20 -5.13 -1.13
C ASP A 68 3.54 -3.65 -1.33
N TYR A 69 2.63 -2.77 -0.89
CA TYR A 69 2.85 -1.32 -0.91
C TYR A 69 4.04 -0.89 -0.03
N PHE A 70 4.13 -1.39 1.21
CA PHE A 70 5.22 -1.07 2.12
C PHE A 70 6.57 -1.63 1.65
N ASP A 71 6.59 -2.84 1.10
CA ASP A 71 7.79 -3.45 0.56
C ASP A 71 8.36 -2.65 -0.62
N THR A 72 7.48 -2.18 -1.53
CA THR A 72 7.86 -1.30 -2.63
C THR A 72 8.48 0.01 -2.14
N TYR A 73 7.87 0.63 -1.14
CA TYR A 73 8.38 1.85 -0.53
C TYR A 73 9.75 1.65 0.14
N LEU A 74 9.88 0.61 0.97
CA LEU A 74 11.11 0.29 1.68
C LEU A 74 12.24 -0.12 0.72
N ALA A 75 11.92 -0.80 -0.38
CA ALA A 75 12.90 -1.13 -1.42
C ALA A 75 13.49 0.14 -2.04
N ALA A 76 12.67 1.15 -2.33
CA ALA A 76 13.13 2.44 -2.84
C ALA A 76 14.07 3.17 -1.86
N LEU A 77 13.79 3.10 -0.55
CA LEU A 77 14.69 3.65 0.47
C LEU A 77 16.02 2.90 0.54
N ARG A 78 15.97 1.57 0.63
CA ARG A 78 17.17 0.71 0.80
C ARG A 78 18.11 0.77 -0.39
N SER A 79 17.58 0.89 -1.62
CA SER A 79 18.38 0.98 -2.84
C SER A 79 19.00 2.37 -3.05
N SER A 80 18.62 3.35 -2.25
CA SER A 80 19.06 4.74 -2.42
C SER A 80 20.49 4.95 -1.91
N ARG A 81 21.29 5.73 -2.66
CA ARG A 81 22.67 6.07 -2.32
C ARG A 81 22.79 7.39 -1.53
N SER A 82 21.72 8.13 -1.35
CA SER A 82 21.70 9.40 -0.63
C SER A 82 20.33 9.70 -0.05
N SER A 83 20.27 10.56 0.97
CA SER A 83 19.02 11.03 1.56
C SER A 83 18.06 11.62 0.52
N ARG A 84 18.58 12.44 -0.40
CA ARG A 84 17.80 13.01 -1.49
C ARG A 84 17.23 11.94 -2.41
N ALA A 85 18.05 10.98 -2.82
CA ALA A 85 17.62 9.89 -3.71
C ALA A 85 16.55 9.02 -3.03
N GLY A 86 16.67 8.75 -1.72
CA GLY A 86 15.68 7.97 -0.97
C GLY A 86 14.34 8.69 -0.84
N ILE A 87 14.34 9.96 -0.43
CA ILE A 87 13.13 10.77 -0.33
C ILE A 87 12.42 10.89 -1.69
N GLN A 88 13.16 11.23 -2.74
CA GLN A 88 12.58 11.37 -4.08
C GLN A 88 12.17 10.03 -4.69
N GLY A 89 12.99 9.00 -4.47
CA GLY A 89 12.75 7.65 -4.97
C GLY A 89 11.49 7.02 -4.38
N SER A 90 11.25 7.19 -3.08
CA SER A 90 10.03 6.65 -2.45
C SER A 90 8.75 7.33 -2.93
N VAL A 91 8.79 8.63 -3.25
CA VAL A 91 7.65 9.34 -3.86
C VAL A 91 7.36 8.80 -5.27
N ARG A 92 8.41 8.57 -6.06
CA ARG A 92 8.26 7.96 -7.40
C ARG A 92 7.71 6.55 -7.29
N ALA A 93 8.30 5.72 -6.43
CA ALA A 93 7.85 4.34 -6.21
C ALA A 93 6.38 4.28 -5.76
N HIS A 94 5.92 5.23 -4.92
CA HIS A 94 4.51 5.35 -4.55
C HIS A 94 3.62 5.59 -5.77
N LEU A 95 3.93 6.58 -6.60
CA LEU A 95 3.11 6.91 -7.76
C LEU A 95 3.14 5.81 -8.83
N ASP A 96 4.30 5.20 -9.07
CA ASP A 96 4.45 4.06 -9.97
C ASP A 96 3.63 2.85 -9.49
N TRP A 97 3.66 2.57 -8.18
CA TRP A 97 2.86 1.49 -7.59
C TRP A 97 1.36 1.74 -7.74
N VAL A 98 0.90 2.97 -7.51
CA VAL A 98 -0.51 3.36 -7.67
C VAL A 98 -0.99 3.12 -9.11
N VAL A 99 -0.18 3.46 -10.10
CA VAL A 99 -0.51 3.25 -11.53
C VAL A 99 -0.51 1.75 -11.88
N THR A 100 0.54 1.05 -11.44
CA THR A 100 0.72 -0.37 -11.78
C THR A 100 -0.30 -1.27 -11.08
N HIS A 101 -0.75 -0.88 -9.87
CA HIS A 101 -1.68 -1.64 -9.05
C HIS A 101 -2.98 -0.85 -8.76
N GLU A 102 -3.53 -0.18 -9.79
CA GLU A 102 -4.68 0.74 -9.62
C GLU A 102 -5.84 0.13 -8.82
N ALA A 103 -6.21 -1.12 -9.09
CA ALA A 103 -7.29 -1.81 -8.38
C ALA A 103 -6.97 -1.97 -6.88
N ARG A 104 -5.74 -2.41 -6.57
CA ARG A 104 -5.26 -2.53 -5.18
C ARG A 104 -5.14 -1.16 -4.50
N ALA A 105 -4.68 -0.15 -5.22
CA ALA A 105 -4.60 1.22 -4.71
C ALA A 105 -5.98 1.78 -4.39
N LYS A 106 -6.98 1.58 -5.27
CA LYS A 106 -8.38 1.93 -4.98
C LYS A 106 -8.87 1.25 -3.72
N TYR A 107 -8.66 -0.06 -3.59
CA TYR A 107 -9.05 -0.81 -2.41
C TYR A 107 -8.38 -0.27 -1.14
N LEU A 108 -7.05 -0.08 -1.17
CA LEU A 108 -6.28 0.38 -0.01
C LEU A 108 -6.65 1.80 0.46
N PHE A 109 -6.88 2.73 -0.48
CA PHE A 109 -7.13 4.14 -0.15
C PHE A 109 -8.61 4.51 0.03
N HIS A 110 -9.54 3.66 -0.46
CA HIS A 110 -10.98 3.90 -0.32
C HIS A 110 -11.65 2.92 0.65
N CYS A 111 -11.04 1.75 0.94
CA CYS A 111 -11.54 0.86 1.96
C CYS A 111 -11.41 1.57 3.33
N GLN A 112 -12.53 1.85 3.94
CA GLN A 112 -12.52 2.36 5.30
C GLN A 112 -12.19 1.21 6.25
N GLU A 113 -11.33 1.46 7.23
CA GLU A 113 -10.91 0.43 8.21
C GLU A 113 -12.09 -0.21 8.95
N PHE A 114 -13.27 0.41 8.95
CA PHE A 114 -14.52 -0.13 9.52
C PHE A 114 -15.08 -1.33 8.72
N GLU A 115 -14.68 -1.52 7.46
CA GLU A 115 -15.08 -2.67 6.65
C GLU A 115 -14.15 -3.87 6.85
N VAL A 116 -13.02 -3.65 7.53
CA VAL A 116 -12.06 -4.68 7.91
C VAL A 116 -12.40 -5.15 9.31
N ILE A 117 -12.43 -6.46 9.53
CA ILE A 117 -12.81 -7.05 10.82
C ILE A 117 -11.97 -6.45 11.94
N GLU A 118 -12.61 -6.08 13.02
CA GLU A 118 -11.98 -5.58 14.25
C GLU A 118 -10.85 -6.50 14.74
N GLU A 119 -10.99 -7.81 14.59
CA GLU A 119 -9.97 -8.82 14.89
C GLU A 119 -8.68 -8.67 14.07
N SER A 120 -8.73 -8.04 12.90
CA SER A 120 -7.57 -7.82 12.03
C SER A 120 -6.81 -6.52 12.35
N LEU A 121 -7.37 -5.62 13.12
CA LEU A 121 -6.73 -4.36 13.50
C LEU A 121 -5.36 -4.54 14.18
N PRO A 122 -5.15 -5.54 15.07
CA PRO A 122 -3.83 -5.79 15.66
C PRO A 122 -2.78 -6.22 14.60
N ALA A 123 -3.17 -6.96 13.58
CA ALA A 123 -2.26 -7.37 12.52
C ALA A 123 -1.87 -6.18 11.61
N ILE A 124 -2.83 -5.32 11.29
CA ILE A 124 -2.60 -4.08 10.54
C ILE A 124 -1.69 -3.14 11.35
N ALA A 125 -1.95 -2.98 12.65
CA ALA A 125 -1.14 -2.15 13.53
C ALA A 125 0.32 -2.64 13.59
N ARG A 126 0.53 -3.96 13.78
CA ARG A 126 1.88 -4.57 13.77
C ARG A 126 2.60 -4.36 12.43
N LEU A 127 1.90 -4.52 11.31
CA LEU A 127 2.50 -4.31 9.99
C LEU A 127 2.92 -2.85 9.79
N ARG A 128 2.10 -1.90 10.22
CA ARG A 128 2.43 -0.47 10.20
C ARG A 128 3.61 -0.14 11.11
N GLU A 129 3.64 -0.70 12.32
CA GLU A 129 4.74 -0.50 13.26
C GLU A 129 6.07 -1.01 12.68
N GLN A 130 6.07 -2.20 12.09
CA GLN A 130 7.25 -2.77 11.41
C GLN A 130 7.72 -1.87 10.26
N PHE A 131 6.79 -1.37 9.46
CA PHE A 131 7.10 -0.42 8.39
C PHE A 131 7.75 0.87 8.94
N TYR A 132 7.13 1.49 9.93
CA TYR A 132 7.66 2.72 10.53
C TYR A 132 9.03 2.50 11.20
N HIS A 133 9.21 1.38 11.85
CA HIS A 133 10.51 1.02 12.43
C HIS A 133 11.61 0.98 11.36
N GLN A 134 11.35 0.30 10.23
CA GLN A 134 12.33 0.20 9.13
C GLN A 134 12.56 1.53 8.42
N ALA A 135 11.51 2.30 8.17
CA ALA A 135 11.62 3.63 7.57
C ALA A 135 12.41 4.59 8.47
N ASN A 136 12.17 4.56 9.78
CA ASN A 136 12.90 5.36 10.76
C ASN A 136 14.37 4.92 10.90
N ALA A 137 14.66 3.63 10.84
CA ALA A 137 16.04 3.13 10.83
C ALA A 137 16.85 3.66 9.64
N TRP A 138 16.20 3.77 8.46
CA TRP A 138 16.82 4.43 7.31
C TRP A 138 16.96 5.94 7.51
N LEU A 139 15.98 6.60 8.11
CA LEU A 139 15.93 8.04 8.29
C LEU A 139 16.94 8.56 9.33
N ALA A 140 17.11 7.86 10.44
CA ALA A 140 17.86 8.30 11.61
C ALA A 140 19.29 8.79 11.30
N PRO A 141 20.15 8.05 10.58
CA PRO A 141 21.50 8.55 10.26
C PRO A 141 21.51 9.78 9.37
N HIS A 142 20.47 10.01 8.58
CA HIS A 142 20.36 11.21 7.77
C HIS A 142 19.96 12.45 8.59
N VAL A 143 19.16 12.25 9.64
CA VAL A 143 18.82 13.30 10.60
C VAL A 143 20.02 13.65 11.47
N GLU A 144 20.72 12.65 12.03
CA GLU A 144 21.93 12.82 12.85
C GLU A 144 23.02 13.62 12.12
N HIS A 145 23.20 13.36 10.83
CA HIS A 145 24.18 14.11 10.02
C HIS A 145 23.62 15.44 9.47
N GLY A 146 22.45 15.90 9.89
CA GLY A 146 21.84 17.16 9.44
C GLY A 146 21.43 17.22 7.97
N ARG A 147 21.40 16.09 7.27
CA ARG A 147 20.96 15.98 5.86
C ARG A 147 19.45 16.08 5.73
N ILE A 148 18.73 15.63 6.73
CA ILE A 148 17.28 15.75 6.87
C ILE A 148 16.99 16.53 8.16
N LYS A 149 15.94 17.34 8.15
CA LYS A 149 15.49 18.09 9.34
C LYS A 149 15.07 17.14 10.46
N SER A 150 15.40 17.49 11.70
CA SER A 150 14.85 16.84 12.89
C SER A 150 13.39 17.28 13.07
N LEU A 151 12.46 16.43 12.65
CA LEU A 151 11.01 16.65 12.73
C LEU A 151 10.38 15.50 13.52
N SER A 152 9.18 15.73 14.09
CA SER A 152 8.42 14.61 14.62
C SER A 152 8.07 13.61 13.51
N PRO A 153 7.99 12.31 13.79
CA PRO A 153 7.72 11.30 12.74
C PRO A 153 6.46 11.58 11.92
N ARG A 154 5.39 12.03 12.58
CA ARG A 154 4.12 12.40 11.92
C ARG A 154 4.27 13.59 10.98
N LEU A 155 4.99 14.63 11.41
CA LEU A 155 5.23 15.82 10.58
C LEU A 155 6.14 15.48 9.40
N CYS A 156 7.20 14.69 9.63
CA CYS A 156 8.09 14.23 8.57
C CYS A 156 7.31 13.47 7.51
N GLN A 157 6.47 12.53 7.90
CA GLN A 157 5.62 11.76 6.99
C GLN A 157 4.63 12.66 6.21
N ALA A 158 3.97 13.59 6.90
CA ALA A 158 3.01 14.49 6.27
C ALA A 158 3.66 15.39 5.21
N LEU A 159 4.83 15.92 5.49
CA LEU A 159 5.57 16.77 4.55
C LEU A 159 6.20 15.95 3.40
N TRP A 160 6.64 14.74 3.68
CA TRP A 160 7.31 13.89 2.71
C TRP A 160 6.32 13.23 1.76
N MET A 161 5.34 12.48 2.29
CA MET A 161 4.43 11.66 1.50
C MET A 161 3.05 12.28 1.30
N GLY A 162 2.63 13.18 2.17
CA GLY A 162 1.27 13.74 2.16
C GLY A 162 0.84 14.28 0.80
N PRO A 163 1.62 15.15 0.13
CA PRO A 163 1.23 15.69 -1.17
C PRO A 163 1.06 14.62 -2.26
N SER A 164 1.95 13.60 -2.30
CA SER A 164 1.86 12.53 -3.30
C SER A 164 0.70 11.56 -3.02
N ILE A 165 0.42 11.27 -1.76
CA ILE A 165 -0.74 10.45 -1.36
C ILE A 165 -2.04 11.17 -1.74
N GLU A 166 -2.17 12.47 -1.45
CA GLU A 166 -3.38 13.21 -1.80
C GLU A 166 -3.54 13.33 -3.32
N TYR A 167 -2.45 13.56 -4.04
CA TYR A 167 -2.50 13.60 -5.51
C TYR A 167 -2.94 12.24 -6.11
N ALA A 168 -2.45 11.14 -5.56
CA ALA A 168 -2.88 9.80 -5.94
C ALA A 168 -4.37 9.55 -5.63
N ARG A 169 -4.87 10.01 -4.46
CA ARG A 169 -6.29 9.92 -4.11
C ARG A 169 -7.19 10.66 -5.09
N LEU A 170 -6.80 11.89 -5.47
CA LEU A 170 -7.52 12.68 -6.48
C LEU A 170 -7.54 11.97 -7.84
N TRP A 171 -6.46 11.31 -8.21
CA TRP A 171 -6.40 10.55 -9.46
C TRP A 171 -7.29 9.31 -9.42
N LEU A 172 -7.26 8.55 -8.32
CA LEU A 172 -8.07 7.33 -8.13
C LEU A 172 -9.57 7.62 -8.04
N ALA A 173 -9.97 8.80 -7.51
CA ALA A 173 -11.36 9.18 -7.33
C ALA A 173 -12.06 9.57 -8.66
N ARG A 174 -11.32 9.84 -9.73
CA ARG A 174 -11.90 10.32 -11.00
C ARG A 174 -12.38 9.16 -11.87
N SER A 175 -13.59 9.31 -12.39
CA SER A 175 -14.17 8.48 -13.45
C SER A 175 -14.20 9.34 -14.73
N GLY A 176 -13.52 8.91 -15.81
CA GLY A 176 -13.51 9.63 -17.07
C GLY A 176 -12.13 10.20 -17.44
N ASP A 177 -12.09 11.44 -17.97
CA ASP A 177 -10.84 12.05 -18.44
C ASP A 177 -9.85 12.25 -17.28
N ARG A 178 -8.80 11.41 -17.26
CA ARG A 178 -7.79 11.39 -16.21
C ARG A 178 -6.55 12.11 -16.70
N PHE A 179 -6.03 13.02 -15.87
CA PHE A 179 -4.67 13.51 -16.05
C PHE A 179 -3.66 12.36 -15.84
N ASN A 180 -2.51 12.42 -16.50
CA ASN A 180 -1.45 11.45 -16.25
C ASN A 180 -0.79 11.76 -14.89
N ILE A 181 -0.99 10.87 -13.92
CA ILE A 181 -0.44 11.04 -12.56
C ILE A 181 1.09 11.16 -12.55
N LEU A 182 1.77 10.52 -13.51
CA LEU A 182 3.24 10.51 -13.59
C LEU A 182 3.81 11.84 -14.07
N ASP A 183 3.03 12.71 -14.70
CA ASP A 183 3.49 14.05 -15.11
C ASP A 183 3.88 14.91 -13.90
N ALA A 184 3.24 14.70 -12.74
CA ALA A 184 3.57 15.39 -11.49
C ALA A 184 4.69 14.72 -10.68
N GLN A 185 5.15 13.53 -11.06
CA GLN A 185 6.08 12.72 -10.27
C GLN A 185 7.37 13.48 -9.91
N THR A 186 7.98 14.18 -10.88
CA THR A 186 9.20 14.95 -10.65
C THR A 186 8.97 16.14 -9.73
N ALA A 187 7.86 16.86 -9.89
CA ALA A 187 7.50 17.99 -9.06
C ALA A 187 7.22 17.57 -7.62
N LEU A 188 6.43 16.52 -7.41
CA LEU A 188 6.10 15.99 -6.09
C LEU A 188 7.35 15.43 -5.38
N ALA A 189 8.19 14.68 -6.09
CA ALA A 189 9.44 14.18 -5.52
C ALA A 189 10.39 15.31 -5.11
N ARG A 190 10.48 16.38 -5.91
CA ARG A 190 11.28 17.58 -5.58
C ARG A 190 10.70 18.32 -4.37
N ALA A 191 9.38 18.55 -4.34
CA ALA A 191 8.70 19.20 -3.23
C ALA A 191 8.89 18.43 -1.91
N ALA A 192 8.78 17.10 -1.95
CA ALA A 192 9.03 16.24 -0.79
C ALA A 192 10.45 16.44 -0.25
N TRP A 193 11.47 16.41 -1.12
CA TRP A 193 12.85 16.68 -0.72
C TRP A 193 13.02 18.08 -0.13
N ASP A 194 12.52 19.11 -0.81
CA ASP A 194 12.65 20.50 -0.39
C ASP A 194 11.99 20.77 0.98
N SER A 195 10.94 20.04 1.30
CA SER A 195 10.23 20.16 2.58
C SER A 195 11.01 19.59 3.76
N VAL A 196 11.78 18.51 3.56
CA VAL A 196 12.46 17.77 4.64
C VAL A 196 13.98 17.93 4.65
N LYS A 197 14.60 18.47 3.58
CA LYS A 197 16.06 18.63 3.52
C LYS A 197 16.61 19.46 4.67
N GLY A 198 17.67 18.99 5.31
CA GLY A 198 18.39 19.68 6.36
C GLY A 198 19.43 20.67 5.80
N ARG A 199 20.11 21.36 6.70
CA ARG A 199 21.13 22.38 6.35
C ARG A 199 22.40 21.79 5.72
N ALA A 200 22.76 20.55 6.09
CA ALA A 200 23.93 19.83 5.57
C ALA A 200 23.66 19.07 4.26
N ALA A 201 22.50 19.24 3.64
CA ALA A 201 22.08 18.56 2.41
C ALA A 201 22.51 19.31 1.13
N ARG A 202 23.72 19.86 1.13
CA ARG A 202 24.31 20.52 -0.05
C ARG A 202 24.88 19.52 -1.03
#